data_114fbb8b0c13804e552a4c3231df7330
#
_entry.id   114fbb8b0c13804e552a4c3231df7330
#
_cell.length_a   1.000
_cell.length_b   1.000
_cell.length_c   1.000
_cell.angle_alpha   90.00
_cell.angle_beta   90.00
_cell.angle_gamma   90.00
#
_symmetry.space_group_name_H-M   'P 1'
#
loop_
_entity.id
_entity.type
_entity.pdbx_description
1 polymer ?
#
loop_
_entity_poly.entity_id
_entity_poly.type
_entity_poly.pdbx_seq_one_letter_code
_entity_poly.pdbx_strand_id
1 'polypeptide(L)'
;MAAASTLKNMALCLTLVCLVCSAVVGAAYVVTVDPIAAAAQAKTTASIAAVLPEFSGTPEQGSVEWNGAKYNYYKADGAGYAIISSTSGFGGVLTLMVGVAEDGTIHNTTVLSHSETPGLGAKCTTDEHFMSQFRGFDPAAKTLSVKKDGGDLDAITASTITSRAYALAVSNAVAVFHELTDGGQGDE
;
A
#
# COMPACT_ATOMS: atom_id res chain seq x y z
N MET A 1 30.15 -28.26 39.49
CA MET A 1 31.02 -27.13 39.94
C MET A 1 30.33 -25.85 39.47
N ALA A 2 29.75 -25.09 40.41
CA ALA A 2 29.18 -23.78 40.08
C ALA A 2 30.35 -22.81 39.90
N ALA A 3 30.50 -22.26 38.70
CA ALA A 3 31.49 -21.23 38.43
C ALA A 3 31.16 -19.99 39.29
N ALA A 4 32.15 -19.53 40.08
CA ALA A 4 31.96 -18.34 40.90
C ALA A 4 31.54 -17.16 40.00
N SER A 5 30.36 -16.62 40.25
CA SER A 5 29.81 -15.49 39.50
C SER A 5 30.53 -14.19 39.89
N THR A 6 31.69 -13.97 39.32
CA THR A 6 32.38 -12.69 39.38
C THR A 6 31.78 -11.76 38.35
N LEU A 7 31.67 -10.46 38.67
CA LEU A 7 31.16 -9.41 37.75
C LEU A 7 31.77 -9.50 36.34
N LYS A 8 33.06 -9.86 36.26
CA LYS A 8 33.80 -10.08 35.00
C LYS A 8 33.21 -11.24 34.18
N ASN A 9 32.91 -12.38 34.82
CA ASN A 9 32.35 -13.56 34.13
C ASN A 9 30.91 -13.31 33.66
N MET A 10 30.11 -12.56 34.44
CA MET A 10 28.76 -12.15 34.04
C MET A 10 28.80 -11.21 32.82
N ALA A 11 29.68 -10.19 32.86
CA ALA A 11 29.86 -9.28 31.75
C ALA A 11 30.34 -10.01 30.48
N LEU A 12 31.31 -10.91 30.60
CA LEU A 12 31.85 -11.69 29.49
C LEU A 12 30.78 -12.60 28.88
N CYS A 13 30.00 -13.31 29.69
CA CYS A 13 28.91 -14.16 29.22
C CYS A 13 27.85 -13.33 28.47
N LEU A 14 27.45 -12.19 29.05
CA LEU A 14 26.43 -11.32 28.41
C LEU A 14 26.94 -10.77 27.06
N THR A 15 28.19 -10.29 27.04
CA THR A 15 28.79 -9.78 25.77
C THR A 15 28.87 -10.87 24.71
N LEU A 16 29.27 -12.10 25.09
CA LEU A 16 29.36 -13.22 24.16
C LEU A 16 27.98 -13.61 23.60
N VAL A 17 26.97 -13.69 24.46
CA VAL A 17 25.60 -13.98 24.02
C VAL A 17 25.08 -12.89 23.08
N CYS A 18 25.26 -11.60 23.42
CA CYS A 18 24.86 -10.48 22.55
C CYS A 18 25.57 -10.54 21.19
N LEU A 19 26.88 -10.86 21.20
CA LEU A 19 27.67 -10.96 19.97
C LEU A 19 27.16 -12.08 19.05
N VAL A 20 26.91 -13.26 19.63
CA VAL A 20 26.37 -14.42 18.89
C VAL A 20 24.97 -14.11 18.34
N CYS A 21 24.07 -13.57 19.17
CA CYS A 21 22.73 -13.20 18.72
C CYS A 21 22.77 -12.14 17.60
N SER A 22 23.61 -11.11 17.76
CA SER A 22 23.75 -10.07 16.71
C SER A 22 24.32 -10.64 15.40
N ALA A 23 25.28 -11.55 15.49
CA ALA A 23 25.86 -12.21 14.32
C ALA A 23 24.80 -13.07 13.58
N VAL A 24 23.98 -13.81 14.31
CA VAL A 24 22.92 -14.66 13.73
C VAL A 24 21.85 -13.78 13.06
N VAL A 25 21.40 -12.72 13.74
CA VAL A 25 20.39 -11.79 13.16
C VAL A 25 20.98 -11.07 11.95
N GLY A 26 22.22 -10.60 12.01
CA GLY A 26 22.89 -9.95 10.88
C GLY A 26 23.05 -10.88 9.68
N ALA A 27 23.44 -12.14 9.90
CA ALA A 27 23.53 -13.14 8.83
C ALA A 27 22.16 -13.43 8.20
N ALA A 28 21.12 -13.58 9.02
CA ALA A 28 19.75 -13.77 8.52
C ALA A 28 19.31 -12.57 7.69
N TYR A 29 19.57 -11.34 8.14
CA TYR A 29 19.22 -10.12 7.39
C TYR A 29 19.91 -10.09 6.02
N VAL A 30 21.21 -10.31 5.93
CA VAL A 30 21.96 -10.30 4.66
C VAL A 30 21.41 -11.33 3.67
N VAL A 31 21.03 -12.51 4.14
CA VAL A 31 20.47 -13.57 3.25
C VAL A 31 19.05 -13.25 2.79
N THR A 32 18.28 -12.50 3.60
CA THR A 32 16.84 -12.29 3.33
C THR A 32 16.53 -10.94 2.65
N VAL A 33 17.43 -9.96 2.70
CA VAL A 33 17.15 -8.61 2.17
C VAL A 33 16.91 -8.62 0.66
N ASP A 34 17.75 -9.30 -0.11
CA ASP A 34 17.64 -9.34 -1.58
C ASP A 34 16.38 -10.09 -2.06
N PRO A 35 16.06 -11.31 -1.58
CA PRO A 35 14.83 -11.99 -1.98
C PRO A 35 13.56 -11.26 -1.53
N ILE A 36 13.57 -10.56 -0.40
CA ILE A 36 12.44 -9.73 0.03
C ILE A 36 12.25 -8.54 -0.93
N ALA A 37 13.34 -7.85 -1.31
CA ALA A 37 13.28 -6.74 -2.26
C ALA A 37 12.79 -7.20 -3.64
N ALA A 38 13.29 -8.33 -4.14
CA ALA A 38 12.85 -8.90 -5.40
C ALA A 38 11.37 -9.31 -5.38
N ALA A 39 10.90 -9.92 -4.30
CA ALA A 39 9.49 -10.28 -4.13
C ALA A 39 8.58 -9.03 -4.06
N ALA A 40 9.04 -7.95 -3.39
CA ALA A 40 8.30 -6.69 -3.33
C ALA A 40 8.19 -6.04 -4.72
N GLN A 41 9.27 -6.02 -5.50
CA GLN A 41 9.25 -5.51 -6.88
C GLN A 41 8.32 -6.34 -7.79
N ALA A 42 8.41 -7.67 -7.72
CA ALA A 42 7.54 -8.55 -8.49
C ALA A 42 6.06 -8.33 -8.14
N LYS A 43 5.74 -8.17 -6.85
CA LYS A 43 4.39 -7.84 -6.39
C LYS A 43 3.92 -6.49 -6.93
N THR A 44 4.79 -5.47 -6.91
CA THR A 44 4.46 -4.15 -7.44
C THR A 44 4.15 -4.22 -8.93
N THR A 45 5.00 -4.87 -9.74
CA THR A 45 4.79 -5.04 -11.18
C THR A 45 3.48 -5.81 -11.48
N ALA A 46 3.22 -6.89 -10.76
CA ALA A 46 1.97 -7.63 -10.89
C ALA A 46 0.75 -6.78 -10.50
N SER A 47 0.88 -5.93 -9.47
CA SER A 47 -0.17 -5.03 -9.03
C SER A 47 -0.47 -3.94 -10.06
N ILE A 48 0.55 -3.39 -10.73
CA ILE A 48 0.35 -2.41 -11.81
C ILE A 48 -0.48 -3.03 -12.94
N ALA A 49 -0.12 -4.24 -13.38
CA ALA A 49 -0.87 -4.94 -14.40
C ALA A 49 -2.30 -5.33 -13.99
N ALA A 50 -2.55 -5.47 -12.68
CA ALA A 50 -3.87 -5.80 -12.15
C ALA A 50 -4.79 -4.57 -12.01
N VAL A 51 -4.23 -3.37 -11.86
CA VAL A 51 -5.02 -2.15 -11.62
C VAL A 51 -5.18 -1.26 -12.84
N LEU A 52 -4.33 -1.40 -13.87
CA LEU A 52 -4.44 -0.66 -15.11
C LEU A 52 -5.05 -1.53 -16.23
N PRO A 53 -5.65 -0.92 -17.26
CA PRO A 53 -5.96 -1.60 -18.51
C PRO A 53 -4.69 -2.18 -19.16
N GLU A 54 -4.86 -3.01 -20.20
CA GLU A 54 -3.72 -3.51 -20.96
C GLU A 54 -2.89 -2.35 -21.53
N PHE A 55 -1.59 -2.34 -21.22
CA PHE A 55 -0.64 -1.35 -21.70
C PHE A 55 0.58 -2.01 -22.32
N SER A 56 1.26 -1.28 -23.19
CA SER A 56 2.50 -1.74 -23.85
C SER A 56 3.68 -0.92 -23.32
N GLY A 57 4.74 -1.61 -22.90
CA GLY A 57 5.97 -0.95 -22.44
C GLY A 57 6.20 -1.04 -20.93
N THR A 58 7.20 -0.32 -20.46
CA THR A 58 7.54 -0.25 -19.03
C THR A 58 6.94 1.03 -18.46
N PRO A 59 6.11 0.97 -17.40
CA PRO A 59 5.56 2.15 -16.77
C PRO A 59 6.65 3.07 -16.22
N GLU A 60 6.51 4.36 -16.43
CA GLU A 60 7.40 5.36 -15.85
C GLU A 60 7.09 5.56 -14.36
N GLN A 61 8.10 5.41 -13.53
CA GLN A 61 7.97 5.63 -12.10
C GLN A 61 8.23 7.10 -11.76
N GLY A 62 7.31 7.71 -11.02
CA GLY A 62 7.47 9.05 -10.50
C GLY A 62 7.02 9.15 -9.03
N SER A 63 7.20 10.33 -8.47
CA SER A 63 6.65 10.67 -7.16
C SER A 63 6.22 12.12 -7.13
N VAL A 64 5.13 12.38 -6.45
CA VAL A 64 4.55 13.72 -6.26
C VAL A 64 4.28 13.94 -4.78
N GLU A 65 4.42 15.18 -4.34
CA GLU A 65 4.04 15.60 -2.99
C GLU A 65 2.68 16.27 -3.05
N TRP A 66 1.70 15.71 -2.34
CA TRP A 66 0.36 16.25 -2.24
C TRP A 66 -0.08 16.26 -0.78
N ASN A 67 -0.60 17.39 -0.33
CA ASN A 67 -1.08 17.61 1.05
C ASN A 67 -0.05 17.21 2.14
N GLY A 68 1.26 17.49 1.89
CA GLY A 68 2.36 17.18 2.81
C GLY A 68 2.74 15.70 2.91
N ALA A 69 2.20 14.86 2.03
CA ALA A 69 2.55 13.44 1.93
C ALA A 69 3.12 13.13 0.54
N LYS A 70 4.10 12.22 0.49
CA LYS A 70 4.72 11.77 -0.76
C LYS A 70 3.98 10.56 -1.30
N TYR A 71 3.52 10.67 -2.55
CA TYR A 71 2.86 9.59 -3.29
C TYR A 71 3.77 9.12 -4.42
N ASN A 72 3.93 7.81 -4.52
CA ASN A 72 4.61 7.19 -5.66
C ASN A 72 3.56 6.76 -6.68
N TYR A 73 3.87 6.97 -7.95
CA TYR A 73 3.00 6.57 -9.04
C TYR A 73 3.78 5.92 -10.17
N TYR A 74 3.05 5.19 -11.00
CA TYR A 74 3.53 4.59 -12.24
C TYR A 74 2.61 5.05 -13.36
N LYS A 75 3.17 5.75 -14.34
CA LYS A 75 2.46 6.19 -15.53
C LYS A 75 2.63 5.16 -16.64
N ALA A 76 1.53 4.67 -17.19
CA ALA A 76 1.52 3.81 -18.35
C ALA A 76 0.82 4.54 -19.50
N ASP A 77 1.55 4.82 -20.57
CA ASP A 77 1.02 5.57 -21.71
C ASP A 77 -0.19 4.87 -22.34
N GLY A 78 -1.27 5.62 -22.52
CA GLY A 78 -2.55 5.13 -23.04
C GLY A 78 -3.38 4.29 -22.06
N ALA A 79 -2.92 4.06 -20.84
CA ALA A 79 -3.63 3.28 -19.83
C ALA A 79 -3.94 4.06 -18.55
N GLY A 80 -3.19 5.15 -18.27
CA GLY A 80 -3.39 5.99 -17.10
C GLY A 80 -2.30 5.83 -16.04
N TYR A 81 -2.68 6.00 -14.77
CA TYR A 81 -1.77 6.06 -13.64
C TYR A 81 -2.10 4.99 -12.59
N ALA A 82 -1.09 4.26 -12.12
CA ALA A 82 -1.18 3.41 -10.94
C ALA A 82 -0.54 4.14 -9.75
N ILE A 83 -1.35 4.58 -8.79
CA ILE A 83 -0.95 5.45 -7.69
C ILE A 83 -0.94 4.65 -6.39
N ILE A 84 0.15 4.73 -5.63
CA ILE A 84 0.25 4.10 -4.32
C ILE A 84 -0.23 5.10 -3.27
N SER A 85 -1.29 4.73 -2.56
CA SER A 85 -1.88 5.54 -1.49
C SER A 85 -1.95 4.75 -0.19
N SER A 86 -1.64 5.41 0.92
CA SER A 86 -1.65 4.81 2.26
C SER A 86 -2.52 5.62 3.21
N THR A 87 -3.30 4.91 4.03
CA THR A 87 -4.15 5.50 5.07
C THR A 87 -4.07 4.68 6.36
N SER A 88 -4.54 5.25 7.47
CA SER A 88 -4.63 4.52 8.73
C SER A 88 -5.93 3.73 8.77
N GLY A 89 -5.83 2.40 8.77
CA GLY A 89 -6.94 1.49 9.02
C GLY A 89 -7.23 1.27 10.50
N PHE A 90 -7.94 0.17 10.83
CA PHE A 90 -8.20 -0.20 12.22
C PHE A 90 -6.99 -0.86 12.88
N GLY A 91 -6.35 -1.81 12.20
CA GLY A 91 -5.20 -2.57 12.73
C GLY A 91 -3.84 -1.91 12.46
N GLY A 92 -3.78 -0.89 11.63
CA GLY A 92 -2.56 -0.21 11.24
C GLY A 92 -2.65 0.42 9.85
N VAL A 93 -1.50 0.64 9.22
CA VAL A 93 -1.44 1.25 7.89
C VAL A 93 -2.00 0.28 6.85
N LEU A 94 -2.90 0.80 6.03
CA LEU A 94 -3.45 0.16 4.83
C LEU A 94 -2.87 0.85 3.60
N THR A 95 -2.15 0.11 2.77
CA THR A 95 -1.54 0.63 1.53
C THR A 95 -2.19 -0.03 0.32
N LEU A 96 -2.69 0.80 -0.57
CA LEU A 96 -3.36 0.40 -1.81
C LEU A 96 -2.55 0.85 -3.03
N MET A 97 -2.72 0.14 -4.12
CA MET A 97 -2.45 0.64 -5.45
C MET A 97 -3.79 0.86 -6.15
N VAL A 98 -3.98 2.05 -6.68
CA VAL A 98 -5.21 2.48 -7.35
C VAL A 98 -4.87 2.79 -8.80
N GLY A 99 -5.50 2.10 -9.73
CA GLY A 99 -5.40 2.38 -11.16
C GLY A 99 -6.47 3.39 -11.56
N VAL A 100 -6.02 4.55 -12.03
CA VAL A 100 -6.89 5.61 -12.57
C VAL A 100 -6.62 5.72 -14.07
N ALA A 101 -7.65 5.53 -14.88
CA ALA A 101 -7.57 5.67 -16.33
C ALA A 101 -7.40 7.14 -16.73
N GLU A 102 -7.04 7.40 -17.99
CA GLU A 102 -6.82 8.78 -18.48
C GLU A 102 -8.05 9.67 -18.37
N ASP A 103 -9.25 9.09 -18.35
CA ASP A 103 -10.53 9.80 -18.19
C ASP A 103 -10.87 10.11 -16.72
N GLY A 104 -10.02 9.74 -15.77
CA GLY A 104 -10.22 9.92 -14.32
C GLY A 104 -11.07 8.81 -13.67
N THR A 105 -11.54 7.80 -14.41
CA THR A 105 -12.26 6.67 -13.82
C THR A 105 -11.29 5.71 -13.12
N ILE A 106 -11.75 5.11 -12.03
CA ILE A 106 -10.99 4.08 -11.33
C ILE A 106 -11.13 2.77 -12.10
N HIS A 107 -10.05 2.31 -12.72
CA HIS A 107 -10.09 1.04 -13.44
C HIS A 107 -10.18 -0.14 -12.48
N ASN A 108 -9.29 -0.20 -11.50
CA ASN A 108 -9.29 -1.24 -10.45
C ASN A 108 -8.43 -0.79 -9.27
N THR A 109 -8.54 -1.52 -8.17
CA THR A 109 -7.74 -1.29 -6.95
C THR A 109 -7.16 -2.59 -6.42
N THR A 110 -5.99 -2.56 -5.80
CA THR A 110 -5.41 -3.73 -5.13
C THR A 110 -4.70 -3.34 -3.83
N VAL A 111 -4.75 -4.23 -2.84
CA VAL A 111 -4.08 -4.01 -1.55
C VAL A 111 -2.64 -4.48 -1.63
N LEU A 112 -1.68 -3.59 -1.44
CA LEU A 112 -0.26 -3.92 -1.37
C LEU A 112 0.12 -4.47 -0.01
N SER A 113 -0.34 -3.81 1.08
CA SER A 113 -0.10 -4.25 2.45
C SER A 113 -1.18 -3.74 3.40
N HIS A 114 -1.41 -4.49 4.47
CA HIS A 114 -2.31 -4.11 5.56
C HIS A 114 -1.93 -4.82 6.86
N SER A 115 -2.36 -4.27 7.99
CA SER A 115 -2.24 -4.87 9.32
C SER A 115 -3.60 -5.15 9.95
N GLU A 116 -4.64 -5.31 9.13
CA GLU A 116 -6.02 -5.48 9.56
C GLU A 116 -6.28 -6.85 10.20
N THR A 117 -7.27 -6.92 11.08
CA THR A 117 -7.66 -8.14 11.79
C THR A 117 -8.18 -9.22 10.82
N PRO A 118 -7.62 -10.45 10.86
CA PRO A 118 -8.11 -11.58 10.08
C PRO A 118 -9.62 -11.83 10.30
N GLY A 119 -10.34 -12.12 9.22
CA GLY A 119 -11.79 -12.39 9.25
C GLY A 119 -12.67 -11.13 9.37
N LEU A 120 -12.11 -9.96 9.67
CA LEU A 120 -12.79 -8.67 9.73
C LEU A 120 -12.23 -7.71 8.67
N GLY A 121 -11.34 -6.79 9.05
CA GLY A 121 -10.76 -5.81 8.14
C GLY A 121 -9.93 -6.41 7.01
N ALA A 122 -9.27 -7.55 7.24
CA ALA A 122 -8.54 -8.29 6.20
C ALA A 122 -9.41 -8.73 5.01
N LYS A 123 -10.75 -8.72 5.15
CA LYS A 123 -11.68 -8.93 4.03
C LYS A 123 -11.56 -7.88 2.92
N CYS A 124 -10.95 -6.75 3.18
CA CYS A 124 -10.65 -5.76 2.12
C CYS A 124 -9.77 -6.33 1.00
N THR A 125 -9.14 -7.49 1.18
CA THR A 125 -8.35 -8.21 0.16
C THR A 125 -9.04 -9.41 -0.44
N THR A 126 -10.17 -9.88 0.11
CA THR A 126 -10.81 -11.15 -0.28
C THR A 126 -12.32 -11.02 -0.52
N ASP A 127 -12.95 -9.95 -0.08
CA ASP A 127 -14.37 -9.71 -0.31
C ASP A 127 -14.57 -9.09 -1.70
N GLU A 128 -14.90 -9.94 -2.66
CA GLU A 128 -15.10 -9.53 -4.05
C GLU A 128 -16.27 -8.55 -4.20
N HIS A 129 -17.32 -8.67 -3.36
CA HIS A 129 -18.43 -7.71 -3.38
C HIS A 129 -17.95 -6.30 -3.00
N PHE A 130 -17.06 -6.19 -2.01
CA PHE A 130 -16.49 -4.92 -1.61
C PHE A 130 -15.52 -4.37 -2.66
N MET A 131 -14.59 -5.20 -3.14
CA MET A 131 -13.55 -4.76 -4.09
C MET A 131 -14.13 -4.39 -5.45
N SER A 132 -15.15 -5.10 -5.92
CA SER A 132 -15.74 -4.85 -7.25
C SER A 132 -16.44 -3.50 -7.36
N GLN A 133 -16.83 -2.87 -6.24
CA GLN A 133 -17.46 -1.56 -6.22
C GLN A 133 -16.54 -0.44 -6.76
N PHE A 134 -15.24 -0.64 -6.68
CA PHE A 134 -14.25 0.33 -7.15
C PHE A 134 -13.90 0.16 -8.64
N ARG A 135 -14.27 -0.96 -9.25
CA ARG A 135 -14.02 -1.21 -10.68
C ARG A 135 -14.96 -0.38 -11.55
N GLY A 136 -14.38 0.45 -12.41
CA GLY A 136 -15.16 1.37 -13.26
C GLY A 136 -15.92 2.42 -12.46
N PHE A 137 -15.46 2.73 -11.25
CA PHE A 137 -16.08 3.79 -10.45
C PHE A 137 -15.67 5.16 -11.00
N ASP A 138 -16.68 5.97 -11.30
CA ASP A 138 -16.49 7.35 -11.75
C ASP A 138 -16.61 8.32 -10.55
N PRO A 139 -15.50 8.92 -10.10
CA PRO A 139 -15.51 9.86 -8.99
C PRO A 139 -16.22 11.19 -9.30
N ALA A 140 -16.41 11.52 -10.57
CA ALA A 140 -17.17 12.73 -10.97
C ALA A 140 -18.68 12.53 -10.83
N ALA A 141 -19.16 11.29 -10.97
CA ALA A 141 -20.58 10.95 -10.88
C ALA A 141 -21.02 10.43 -9.51
N LYS A 142 -20.07 9.88 -8.72
CA LYS A 142 -20.36 9.19 -7.44
C LYS A 142 -19.41 9.63 -6.34
N THR A 143 -19.86 9.51 -5.08
CA THR A 143 -19.09 9.89 -3.90
C THR A 143 -18.28 8.72 -3.34
N LEU A 144 -16.95 8.84 -3.33
CA LEU A 144 -15.99 7.88 -2.77
C LEU A 144 -16.04 7.87 -1.22
N SER A 145 -17.18 7.51 -0.67
CA SER A 145 -17.40 7.34 0.76
C SER A 145 -18.35 6.19 1.02
N VAL A 146 -18.33 5.63 2.23
CA VAL A 146 -19.27 4.57 2.59
C VAL A 146 -20.69 5.14 2.77
N LYS A 147 -21.72 4.34 2.47
CA LYS A 147 -23.13 4.73 2.59
C LYS A 147 -23.51 5.29 3.95
N LYS A 148 -22.88 4.80 5.03
CA LYS A 148 -23.09 5.34 6.38
C LYS A 148 -22.67 6.81 6.53
N ASP A 149 -21.79 7.29 5.68
CA ASP A 149 -21.27 8.65 5.68
C ASP A 149 -21.82 9.46 4.49
N GLY A 150 -22.89 8.97 3.85
CA GLY A 150 -23.56 9.64 2.74
C GLY A 150 -22.95 9.40 1.36
N GLY A 151 -22.07 8.43 1.22
CA GLY A 151 -21.47 8.03 -0.06
C GLY A 151 -22.17 6.85 -0.73
N ASP A 152 -21.54 6.31 -1.78
CA ASP A 152 -22.10 5.27 -2.64
C ASP A 152 -21.56 3.85 -2.36
N LEU A 153 -20.57 3.71 -1.48
CA LEU A 153 -19.89 2.44 -1.23
C LEU A 153 -20.52 1.65 -0.07
N ASP A 154 -20.72 0.35 -0.28
CA ASP A 154 -21.09 -0.57 0.78
C ASP A 154 -19.87 -0.91 1.64
N ALA A 155 -20.01 -0.80 2.96
CA ALA A 155 -18.94 -1.15 3.88
C ALA A 155 -18.88 -2.66 4.13
N ILE A 156 -17.69 -3.19 4.36
CA ILE A 156 -17.48 -4.55 4.85
C ILE A 156 -18.19 -4.71 6.20
N THR A 157 -19.00 -5.75 6.36
CA THR A 157 -19.71 -6.04 7.60
C THR A 157 -18.72 -6.13 8.78
N ALA A 158 -19.02 -5.42 9.86
CA ALA A 158 -18.21 -5.31 11.07
C ALA A 158 -16.81 -4.69 10.88
N SER A 159 -16.52 -4.08 9.73
CA SER A 159 -15.22 -3.46 9.42
C SER A 159 -15.37 -2.09 8.77
N THR A 160 -16.27 -1.26 9.30
CA THR A 160 -16.56 0.07 8.76
C THR A 160 -15.33 1.00 8.78
N ILE A 161 -14.45 0.89 9.79
CA ILE A 161 -13.23 1.72 9.89
C ILE A 161 -12.29 1.38 8.74
N THR A 162 -12.04 0.10 8.48
CA THR A 162 -11.22 -0.36 7.35
C THR A 162 -11.83 0.06 6.01
N SER A 163 -13.16 -0.04 5.87
CA SER A 163 -13.86 0.40 4.63
C SER A 163 -13.73 1.89 4.38
N ARG A 164 -13.81 2.72 5.45
CA ARG A 164 -13.54 4.17 5.37
C ARG A 164 -12.11 4.47 4.98
N ALA A 165 -11.14 3.77 5.60
CA ALA A 165 -9.73 3.92 5.29
C ALA A 165 -9.44 3.55 3.83
N TYR A 166 -10.07 2.50 3.33
CA TYR A 166 -9.97 2.09 1.92
C TYR A 166 -10.52 3.16 0.98
N ALA A 167 -11.74 3.63 1.21
CA ALA A 167 -12.37 4.68 0.41
C ALA A 167 -11.54 5.98 0.43
N LEU A 168 -10.99 6.36 1.61
CA LEU A 168 -10.13 7.52 1.75
C LEU A 168 -8.81 7.36 0.96
N ALA A 169 -8.19 6.16 1.00
CA ALA A 169 -6.98 5.90 0.23
C ALA A 169 -7.24 6.03 -1.27
N VAL A 170 -8.37 5.52 -1.74
CA VAL A 170 -8.79 5.66 -3.15
C VAL A 170 -9.07 7.12 -3.51
N SER A 171 -9.76 7.87 -2.65
CA SER A 171 -10.03 9.30 -2.83
C SER A 171 -8.74 10.13 -2.91
N ASN A 172 -7.76 9.85 -2.04
CA ASN A 172 -6.46 10.50 -2.09
C ASN A 172 -5.71 10.20 -3.40
N ALA A 173 -5.77 8.97 -3.90
CA ALA A 173 -5.16 8.61 -5.17
C ALA A 173 -5.80 9.36 -6.35
N VAL A 174 -7.13 9.51 -6.36
CA VAL A 174 -7.84 10.31 -7.39
C VAL A 174 -7.44 11.79 -7.31
N ALA A 175 -7.32 12.36 -6.11
CA ALA A 175 -6.86 13.73 -5.94
C ALA A 175 -5.42 13.92 -6.44
N VAL A 176 -4.54 12.96 -6.17
CA VAL A 176 -3.17 12.95 -6.70
C VAL A 176 -3.15 12.83 -8.23
N PHE A 177 -4.05 12.04 -8.82
CA PHE A 177 -4.18 11.95 -10.27
C PHE A 177 -4.55 13.33 -10.88
N HIS A 178 -5.48 14.05 -10.30
CA HIS A 178 -5.83 15.42 -10.76
C HIS A 178 -4.64 16.37 -10.64
N GLU A 179 -3.88 16.31 -9.55
CA GLU A 179 -2.65 17.11 -9.39
C GLU A 179 -1.62 16.81 -10.48
N LEU A 180 -1.46 15.52 -10.86
CA LEU A 180 -0.54 15.10 -11.91
C LEU A 180 -0.99 15.50 -13.32
N THR A 181 -2.29 15.59 -13.56
CA THR A 181 -2.85 15.94 -14.86
C THR A 181 -3.04 17.44 -15.01
N ASP A 182 -3.49 18.15 -13.98
CA ASP A 182 -3.76 19.59 -14.00
C ASP A 182 -2.48 20.40 -13.73
N GLY A 183 -1.57 19.92 -12.87
CA GLY A 183 -0.28 20.54 -12.56
C GLY A 183 0.75 20.42 -13.68
N GLY A 184 0.60 19.49 -14.61
CA GLY A 184 1.46 19.32 -15.79
C GLY A 184 1.25 20.36 -16.90
N GLN A 185 0.28 21.25 -16.79
CA GLN A 185 0.02 22.32 -17.79
C GLN A 185 0.66 23.67 -17.43
N GLY A 186 1.51 23.74 -16.40
CA GLY A 186 2.06 24.99 -15.87
C GLY A 186 3.52 25.33 -16.18
N ASP A 187 4.28 24.47 -16.85
CA ASP A 187 5.69 24.71 -17.20
C ASP A 187 5.97 24.39 -18.69
N GLU A 188 5.53 25.25 -19.59
CA GLU A 188 6.13 25.51 -20.92
C GLU A 188 6.34 27.00 -21.15
#